data_ec1f4976653f6b21973a71eb646f6009
#
_entry.id   ec1f4976653f6b21973a71eb646f6009
#
_cell.length_a   1.000
_cell.length_b   1.000
_cell.length_c   1.000
_cell.angle_alpha   90.00
_cell.angle_beta   90.00
_cell.angle_gamma   90.00
#
_symmetry.space_group_name_H-M   'P 1'
#
loop_
_entity.id
_entity.type
_entity.pdbx_description
1 polymer ?
#
loop_
_entity_poly.entity_id
_entity_poly.type
_entity_poly.pdbx_seq_one_letter_code
_entity_poly.pdbx_strand_id
1 'polypeptide(L)'
;GIMRVSKSWLDERLKNNPFLSVSNVGKNAINRTGNEPGTGEPSEKAAPKYRNVKVYVYQHMVCYGYKLEGKEKPLMVFDSIKEYERWNTLLLMQRGGVISQLRRQVPLLISEQSEYRGQILRKTEYKADFMYIKGDETIVEDVKAFDEQKGQFRTTEAFNLKWKLLKKRYPNYTFLLV
;
A
#
# COMPACT_ATOMS: atom_id res chain seq x y z
N GLY A 1 21.44 -0.48 -25.87
CA GLY A 1 20.51 0.52 -26.36
C GLY A 1 19.28 0.55 -25.49
N ILE A 2 19.02 1.66 -24.78
CA ILE A 2 17.82 1.84 -23.93
C ILE A 2 16.65 2.05 -24.89
N MET A 3 15.73 1.09 -25.00
CA MET A 3 14.47 1.30 -25.70
C MET A 3 13.64 2.33 -24.94
N ARG A 4 13.49 3.51 -25.55
CA ARG A 4 12.50 4.51 -25.10
C ARG A 4 11.13 4.06 -25.60
N VAL A 5 10.28 3.61 -24.69
CA VAL A 5 8.88 3.30 -24.97
C VAL A 5 8.14 4.62 -25.20
N SER A 6 7.46 4.78 -26.35
CA SER A 6 6.72 6.01 -26.67
C SER A 6 5.45 6.11 -25.82
N LYS A 7 5.04 7.37 -25.54
CA LYS A 7 3.82 7.67 -24.78
C LYS A 7 2.57 7.06 -25.44
N SER A 8 2.52 7.02 -26.77
CA SER A 8 1.43 6.42 -27.55
C SER A 8 1.31 4.92 -27.33
N TRP A 9 2.41 4.18 -27.20
CA TRP A 9 2.41 2.74 -26.91
C TRP A 9 1.88 2.45 -25.49
N LEU A 10 2.20 3.32 -24.54
CA LEU A 10 1.66 3.25 -23.18
C LEU A 10 0.14 3.52 -23.16
N ASP A 11 -0.32 4.54 -23.87
CA ASP A 11 -1.73 4.94 -23.92
C ASP A 11 -2.61 3.88 -24.61
N GLU A 12 -2.10 3.23 -25.67
CA GLU A 12 -2.81 2.18 -26.40
C GLU A 12 -2.92 0.88 -25.56
N ARG A 13 -1.90 0.55 -24.79
CA ARG A 13 -1.90 -0.60 -23.90
C ARG A 13 -2.71 -0.38 -22.61
N LEU A 14 -2.85 0.87 -22.16
CA LEU A 14 -3.73 1.27 -21.07
C LEU A 14 -5.21 1.15 -21.45
N LYS A 15 -5.55 1.45 -22.72
CA LYS A 15 -6.93 1.33 -23.25
C LYS A 15 -7.43 -0.11 -23.32
N ASN A 16 -6.56 -1.07 -23.53
CA ASN A 16 -6.91 -2.48 -23.74
C ASN A 16 -6.75 -3.35 -22.48
N ASN A 17 -6.51 -2.74 -21.31
CA ASN A 17 -6.36 -3.47 -20.06
C ASN A 17 -7.55 -3.19 -19.14
N PRO A 18 -8.47 -4.16 -18.92
CA PRO A 18 -9.64 -3.98 -18.05
C PRO A 18 -9.29 -3.63 -16.60
N PHE A 19 -8.05 -3.87 -16.18
CA PHE A 19 -7.53 -3.48 -14.85
C PHE A 19 -7.01 -2.04 -14.77
N LEU A 20 -6.92 -1.32 -15.90
CA LEU A 20 -6.34 0.03 -15.97
C LEU A 20 -7.28 1.08 -16.56
N SER A 21 -8.52 0.75 -16.88
CA SER A 21 -9.52 1.74 -17.27
C SER A 21 -9.91 2.57 -16.04
N VAL A 22 -9.33 3.75 -15.93
CA VAL A 22 -9.79 4.80 -15.02
C VAL A 22 -11.07 5.39 -15.60
N SER A 23 -12.18 4.71 -15.45
CA SER A 23 -13.48 5.27 -15.75
C SER A 23 -14.15 5.69 -14.44
N ASN A 24 -14.41 6.99 -14.36
CA ASN A 24 -15.23 7.70 -13.38
C ASN A 24 -14.59 7.97 -12.02
N VAL A 25 -13.72 8.98 -12.01
CA VAL A 25 -13.68 9.89 -10.85
C VAL A 25 -15.05 10.57 -10.79
N GLY A 26 -15.95 10.01 -10.00
CA GLY A 26 -17.28 10.59 -9.74
C GLY A 26 -17.13 11.95 -9.11
N LYS A 27 -17.50 12.97 -9.88
CA LYS A 27 -17.88 14.30 -9.39
C LYS A 27 -19.15 14.17 -8.56
N ASN A 28 -19.07 13.74 -7.30
CA ASN A 28 -20.19 13.86 -6.36
C ASN A 28 -19.64 13.88 -4.93
N ALA A 29 -19.03 14.98 -4.58
CA ALA A 29 -18.78 15.33 -3.20
C ALA A 29 -18.98 16.83 -3.01
N ILE A 30 -20.21 17.31 -3.23
CA ILE A 30 -20.67 18.59 -2.69
C ILE A 30 -22.18 18.51 -2.53
N ASN A 31 -22.63 18.88 -1.31
CA ASN A 31 -23.94 19.23 -0.83
C ASN A 31 -24.70 18.16 -0.03
N ARG A 32 -24.53 18.26 1.27
CA ARG A 32 -25.64 18.17 2.22
C ARG A 32 -25.49 19.27 3.26
N THR A 33 -26.18 20.38 2.98
CA THR A 33 -26.63 21.35 3.99
C THR A 33 -27.98 20.86 4.53
N GLY A 34 -28.16 20.98 5.85
CA GLY A 34 -29.51 21.02 6.39
C GLY A 34 -29.75 20.26 7.68
N ASN A 35 -29.71 20.99 8.78
CA ASN A 35 -30.57 20.96 9.97
C ASN A 35 -30.23 20.06 11.16
N GLU A 36 -29.96 20.77 12.22
CA GLU A 36 -29.88 20.48 13.66
C GLU A 36 -31.28 20.15 14.32
N PRO A 37 -31.38 19.93 15.66
CA PRO A 37 -30.38 19.68 16.71
C PRO A 37 -30.71 18.46 17.62
N GLY A 38 -29.74 17.95 18.31
CA GLY A 38 -29.93 16.98 19.39
C GLY A 38 -28.71 16.94 20.31
N THR A 39 -28.84 17.54 21.47
CA THR A 39 -27.90 17.60 22.58
C THR A 39 -27.48 16.21 23.07
N GLY A 40 -26.19 15.93 23.04
CA GLY A 40 -25.56 14.79 23.63
C GLY A 40 -24.07 14.86 23.36
N GLU A 41 -23.27 15.26 24.33
CA GLU A 41 -21.80 15.24 24.22
C GLU A 41 -21.30 13.80 24.08
N PRO A 42 -20.71 13.42 22.94
CA PRO A 42 -19.91 12.20 22.87
C PRO A 42 -18.45 12.58 23.12
N SER A 43 -17.83 11.89 24.08
CA SER A 43 -16.40 11.89 24.32
C SER A 43 -15.63 11.96 22.99
N GLU A 44 -14.82 12.99 22.79
CA GLU A 44 -13.91 13.15 21.67
C GLU A 44 -12.98 11.91 21.58
N LYS A 45 -13.37 10.93 20.80
CA LYS A 45 -12.43 9.94 20.29
C LYS A 45 -11.52 10.72 19.34
N ALA A 46 -10.24 10.84 19.73
CA ALA A 46 -9.23 11.49 18.92
C ALA A 46 -9.35 11.03 17.46
N ALA A 47 -9.56 11.99 16.56
CA ALA A 47 -9.68 11.73 15.13
C ALA A 47 -8.43 10.96 14.67
N PRO A 48 -8.58 9.91 13.85
CA PRO A 48 -7.43 9.12 13.40
C PRO A 48 -6.42 10.03 12.71
N LYS A 49 -5.18 9.96 13.16
CA LYS A 49 -4.06 10.86 12.83
C LYS A 49 -3.74 10.93 11.32
N TYR A 50 -4.25 9.99 10.53
CA TYR A 50 -4.10 9.92 9.08
C TYR A 50 -5.37 9.32 8.46
N ARG A 51 -6.08 10.11 7.64
CA ARG A 51 -7.18 9.61 6.81
C ARG A 51 -6.62 9.00 5.53
N ASN A 52 -6.14 7.76 5.62
CA ASN A 52 -5.82 7.02 4.40
C ASN A 52 -7.12 6.54 3.74
N VAL A 53 -7.27 6.84 2.47
CA VAL A 53 -8.39 6.37 1.66
C VAL A 53 -8.09 4.96 1.19
N LYS A 54 -8.81 3.97 1.69
CA LYS A 54 -8.68 2.57 1.23
C LYS A 54 -9.15 2.42 -0.21
N VAL A 55 -8.49 1.55 -0.95
CA VAL A 55 -8.87 1.21 -2.34
C VAL A 55 -9.29 -0.25 -2.40
N TYR A 56 -10.49 -0.49 -2.90
CA TYR A 56 -11.07 -1.81 -3.08
C TYR A 56 -11.15 -2.13 -4.56
N VAL A 57 -10.45 -3.18 -5.00
CA VAL A 57 -10.40 -3.62 -6.39
C VAL A 57 -11.32 -4.81 -6.56
N TYR A 58 -12.31 -4.70 -7.43
CA TYR A 58 -13.23 -5.74 -7.82
C TYR A 58 -12.94 -6.20 -9.26
N GLN A 59 -13.63 -7.23 -9.72
CA GLN A 59 -13.41 -7.76 -11.07
C GLN A 59 -13.65 -6.72 -12.17
N HIS A 60 -14.63 -5.84 -11.98
CA HIS A 60 -15.08 -4.89 -13.01
C HIS A 60 -14.91 -3.42 -12.63
N MET A 61 -14.46 -3.13 -11.39
CA MET A 61 -14.34 -1.74 -10.93
C MET A 61 -13.39 -1.56 -9.75
N VAL A 62 -13.00 -0.31 -9.52
CA VAL A 62 -12.20 0.12 -8.37
C VAL A 62 -12.97 1.16 -7.58
N CYS A 63 -13.09 0.96 -6.27
CA CYS A 63 -13.77 1.88 -5.34
C CYS A 63 -12.78 2.52 -4.38
N TYR A 64 -12.88 3.83 -4.20
CA TYR A 64 -12.01 4.62 -3.34
C TYR A 64 -12.80 5.09 -2.10
N GLY A 65 -12.34 4.66 -0.92
CA GLY A 65 -12.92 5.09 0.37
C GLY A 65 -14.18 4.34 0.81
N TYR A 66 -14.77 3.53 -0.04
CA TYR A 66 -15.95 2.74 0.30
C TYR A 66 -15.87 1.33 -0.29
N LYS A 67 -16.50 0.40 0.38
CA LYS A 67 -16.69 -0.97 -0.07
C LYS A 67 -18.08 -1.10 -0.70
N LEU A 68 -18.19 -1.88 -1.79
CA LEU A 68 -19.50 -2.17 -2.37
C LEU A 68 -20.40 -2.89 -1.36
N GLU A 69 -21.65 -2.45 -1.29
CA GLU A 69 -22.69 -3.18 -0.58
C GLU A 69 -23.08 -4.42 -1.38
N GLY A 70 -23.15 -5.58 -0.71
CA GLY A 70 -23.53 -6.83 -1.35
C GLY A 70 -22.60 -7.99 -1.03
N LYS A 71 -22.77 -9.09 -1.77
CA LYS A 71 -22.03 -10.35 -1.56
C LYS A 71 -20.66 -10.40 -2.24
N GLU A 72 -20.38 -9.45 -3.16
CA GLU A 72 -19.12 -9.44 -3.90
C GLU A 72 -17.96 -9.03 -2.99
N LYS A 73 -16.95 -9.90 -2.92
CA LYS A 73 -15.72 -9.61 -2.19
C LYS A 73 -14.71 -8.95 -3.10
N PRO A 74 -14.01 -7.92 -2.63
CA PRO A 74 -12.92 -7.34 -3.42
C PRO A 74 -11.81 -8.37 -3.66
N LEU A 75 -11.27 -8.38 -4.87
CA LEU A 75 -10.10 -9.20 -5.23
C LEU A 75 -8.85 -8.74 -4.48
N MET A 76 -8.72 -7.43 -4.30
CA MET A 76 -7.62 -6.81 -3.55
C MET A 76 -8.13 -5.61 -2.75
N VAL A 77 -7.46 -5.35 -1.63
CA VAL A 77 -7.66 -4.15 -0.82
C VAL A 77 -6.30 -3.52 -0.56
N PHE A 78 -6.21 -2.21 -0.72
CA PHE A 78 -5.05 -1.40 -0.38
C PHE A 78 -5.42 -0.43 0.72
N ASP A 79 -4.50 -0.19 1.65
CA ASP A 79 -4.74 0.70 2.78
C ASP A 79 -4.60 2.18 2.40
N SER A 80 -4.06 2.48 1.22
CA SER A 80 -3.97 3.83 0.67
C SER A 80 -4.02 3.84 -0.86
N ILE A 81 -4.38 5.01 -1.43
CA ILE A 81 -4.29 5.26 -2.88
C ILE A 81 -2.84 5.12 -3.35
N LYS A 82 -1.88 5.61 -2.57
CA LYS A 82 -0.45 5.55 -2.90
C LYS A 82 0.06 4.10 -3.05
N GLU A 83 -0.39 3.18 -2.17
CA GLU A 83 -0.09 1.75 -2.32
C GLU A 83 -0.70 1.15 -3.59
N TYR A 84 -1.94 1.52 -3.93
CA TYR A 84 -2.60 1.05 -5.16
C TYR A 84 -1.88 1.55 -6.41
N GLU A 85 -1.49 2.82 -6.46
CA GLU A 85 -0.73 3.39 -7.58
C GLU A 85 0.64 2.74 -7.72
N ARG A 86 1.33 2.53 -6.57
CA ARG A 86 2.62 1.84 -6.57
C ARG A 86 2.51 0.40 -7.06
N TRP A 87 1.48 -0.34 -6.63
CA TRP A 87 1.19 -1.68 -7.13
C TRP A 87 1.05 -1.71 -8.65
N ASN A 88 0.27 -0.80 -9.23
CA ASN A 88 0.08 -0.71 -10.68
C ASN A 88 1.41 -0.43 -11.41
N THR A 89 2.23 0.46 -10.86
CA THR A 89 3.58 0.74 -11.39
C THR A 89 4.45 -0.51 -11.38
N LEU A 90 4.49 -1.23 -10.26
CA LEU A 90 5.28 -2.46 -10.13
C LEU A 90 4.77 -3.57 -11.06
N LEU A 91 3.46 -3.70 -11.26
CA LEU A 91 2.88 -4.63 -12.24
C LEU A 91 3.35 -4.31 -13.68
N LEU A 92 3.40 -3.03 -14.06
CA LEU A 92 3.92 -2.62 -15.37
C LEU A 92 5.40 -2.93 -15.51
N MET A 93 6.20 -2.69 -14.46
CA MET A 93 7.62 -3.03 -14.42
C MET A 93 7.84 -4.55 -14.57
N GLN A 94 7.02 -5.36 -13.90
CA GLN A 94 7.09 -6.82 -14.03
C GLN A 94 6.71 -7.30 -15.43
N ARG A 95 5.65 -6.73 -16.03
CA ARG A 95 5.25 -7.04 -17.40
C ARG A 95 6.31 -6.64 -18.43
N GLY A 96 7.02 -5.54 -18.15
CA GLY A 96 8.14 -5.07 -18.97
C GLY A 96 9.46 -5.82 -18.73
N GLY A 97 9.48 -6.82 -17.83
CA GLY A 97 10.68 -7.59 -17.51
C GLY A 97 11.74 -6.82 -16.71
N VAL A 98 11.40 -5.63 -16.18
CA VAL A 98 12.30 -4.81 -15.35
C VAL A 98 12.47 -5.39 -13.96
N ILE A 99 11.41 -6.02 -13.45
CA ILE A 99 11.40 -6.75 -12.17
C ILE A 99 10.72 -8.11 -12.36
N SER A 100 10.92 -9.01 -11.40
CA SER A 100 10.28 -10.33 -11.37
C SER A 100 9.82 -10.70 -9.97
N GLN A 101 9.01 -11.75 -9.85
CA GLN A 101 8.52 -12.29 -8.58
C GLN A 101 7.84 -11.25 -7.67
N LEU A 102 7.09 -10.31 -8.25
CA LEU A 102 6.36 -9.30 -7.50
C LEU A 102 5.32 -9.95 -6.57
N ARG A 103 5.42 -9.65 -5.30
CA ARG A 103 4.50 -10.08 -4.23
C ARG A 103 4.10 -8.89 -3.39
N ARG A 104 2.88 -8.93 -2.85
CA ARG A 104 2.36 -7.91 -1.94
C ARG A 104 2.09 -8.50 -0.56
N GLN A 105 2.11 -7.64 0.44
CA GLN A 105 1.76 -7.98 1.82
C GLN A 105 2.57 -9.17 2.36
N VAL A 106 3.90 -9.10 2.15
CA VAL A 106 4.84 -10.19 2.45
C VAL A 106 5.20 -10.19 3.93
N PRO A 107 4.93 -11.27 4.69
CA PRO A 107 5.36 -11.37 6.06
C PRO A 107 6.87 -11.64 6.11
N LEU A 108 7.62 -10.78 6.77
CA LEU A 108 9.04 -10.91 7.05
C LEU A 108 9.24 -11.14 8.54
N LEU A 109 9.93 -12.20 8.90
CA LEU A 109 10.17 -12.57 10.27
C LEU A 109 11.21 -11.63 10.90
N ILE A 110 10.89 -11.07 12.06
CA ILE A 110 11.82 -10.26 12.88
C ILE A 110 12.45 -11.12 13.95
N SER A 111 11.65 -11.84 14.72
CA SER A 111 12.11 -12.77 15.76
C SER A 111 11.29 -14.04 15.78
N GLU A 112 11.97 -15.15 16.04
CA GLU A 112 11.33 -16.43 16.27
C GLU A 112 10.54 -16.43 17.59
N GLN A 113 9.65 -17.41 17.72
CA GLN A 113 9.07 -17.71 19.02
C GLN A 113 10.17 -18.17 19.98
N SER A 114 10.13 -17.70 21.19
CA SER A 114 11.07 -18.06 22.25
C SER A 114 10.38 -18.17 23.59
N GLU A 115 11.12 -18.60 24.61
CA GLU A 115 10.63 -18.65 25.97
C GLU A 115 11.49 -17.78 26.88
N TYR A 116 10.86 -17.07 27.79
CA TYR A 116 11.51 -16.29 28.83
C TYR A 116 10.86 -16.60 30.17
N ARG A 117 11.59 -17.27 31.06
CA ARG A 117 11.14 -17.62 32.42
C ARG A 117 9.75 -18.27 32.45
N GLY A 118 9.47 -19.24 31.57
CA GLY A 118 8.18 -19.91 31.49
C GLY A 118 7.12 -19.15 30.68
N GLN A 119 7.41 -17.92 30.21
CA GLN A 119 6.53 -17.13 29.36
C GLN A 119 6.88 -17.35 27.88
N ILE A 120 5.89 -17.77 27.07
CA ILE A 120 6.06 -17.89 25.63
C ILE A 120 6.02 -16.50 24.99
N LEU A 121 7.14 -16.11 24.39
CA LEU A 121 7.25 -14.93 23.53
C LEU A 121 6.93 -15.34 22.11
N ARG A 122 5.80 -14.86 21.57
CA ARG A 122 5.35 -15.20 20.22
C ARG A 122 6.30 -14.63 19.17
N LYS A 123 6.40 -15.31 18.02
CA LYS A 123 7.13 -14.76 16.86
C LYS A 123 6.66 -13.34 16.51
N THR A 124 7.58 -12.52 16.07
CA THR A 124 7.29 -11.16 15.59
C THR A 124 7.57 -11.09 14.11
N GLU A 125 6.58 -10.65 13.34
CA GLU A 125 6.67 -10.48 11.90
C GLU A 125 6.37 -9.01 11.53
N TYR A 126 6.93 -8.59 10.42
CA TYR A 126 6.58 -7.35 9.75
C TYR A 126 5.98 -7.68 8.39
N LYS A 127 4.87 -7.06 8.05
CA LYS A 127 4.20 -7.25 6.78
C LYS A 127 4.57 -6.11 5.84
N ALA A 128 5.52 -6.38 4.93
CA ALA A 128 5.96 -5.41 3.93
C ALA A 128 4.91 -5.26 2.83
N ASP A 129 4.75 -4.04 2.30
CA ASP A 129 3.75 -3.79 1.26
C ASP A 129 4.08 -4.54 -0.02
N PHE A 130 5.34 -4.48 -0.48
CA PHE A 130 5.79 -5.15 -1.70
C PHE A 130 7.15 -5.80 -1.53
N MET A 131 7.36 -6.88 -2.28
CA MET A 131 8.64 -7.55 -2.42
C MET A 131 8.78 -8.08 -3.85
N TYR A 132 9.95 -7.89 -4.45
CA TYR A 132 10.24 -8.31 -5.83
C TYR A 132 11.74 -8.46 -6.06
N ILE A 133 12.13 -9.04 -7.20
CA ILE A 133 13.51 -9.14 -7.64
C ILE A 133 13.78 -8.12 -8.76
N LYS A 134 14.86 -7.38 -8.64
CA LYS A 134 15.36 -6.44 -9.65
C LYS A 134 16.84 -6.76 -9.92
N GLY A 135 17.14 -7.31 -11.12
CA GLY A 135 18.45 -7.91 -11.36
C GLY A 135 18.67 -9.06 -10.37
N ASP A 136 19.77 -9.01 -9.63
CA ASP A 136 20.12 -10.00 -8.61
C ASP A 136 19.69 -9.59 -7.19
N GLU A 137 19.04 -8.44 -7.04
CA GLU A 137 18.65 -7.90 -5.74
C GLU A 137 17.22 -8.25 -5.38
N THR A 138 17.01 -8.68 -4.14
CA THR A 138 15.68 -8.76 -3.53
C THR A 138 15.33 -7.41 -2.91
N ILE A 139 14.30 -6.77 -3.43
CA ILE A 139 13.81 -5.47 -2.97
C ILE A 139 12.59 -5.65 -2.08
N VAL A 140 12.59 -4.99 -0.94
CA VAL A 140 11.47 -4.88 -0.01
C VAL A 140 11.05 -3.42 0.05
N GLU A 141 9.82 -3.13 -0.35
CA GLU A 141 9.26 -1.78 -0.31
C GLU A 141 8.15 -1.63 0.71
N ASP A 142 8.12 -0.46 1.32
CA ASP A 142 7.03 -0.03 2.19
C ASP A 142 6.60 1.39 1.80
N VAL A 143 5.30 1.57 1.57
CA VAL A 143 4.73 2.84 1.12
C VAL A 143 4.47 3.74 2.30
N LYS A 144 5.08 4.93 2.29
CA LYS A 144 4.93 5.93 3.35
C LYS A 144 4.60 7.29 2.78
N ALA A 145 3.83 8.07 3.52
CA ALA A 145 3.63 9.47 3.19
C ALA A 145 4.96 10.22 3.35
N PHE A 146 5.31 11.01 2.34
CA PHE A 146 6.48 11.89 2.40
C PHE A 146 6.07 13.25 2.96
N ASP A 147 6.85 13.79 3.87
CA ASP A 147 6.68 15.12 4.42
C ASP A 147 7.64 16.08 3.71
N GLU A 148 7.11 16.82 2.75
CA GLU A 148 7.92 17.76 1.93
C GLU A 148 8.57 18.86 2.78
N GLN A 149 7.90 19.32 3.85
CA GLN A 149 8.43 20.36 4.72
C GLN A 149 9.64 19.87 5.52
N LYS A 150 9.63 18.60 5.91
CA LYS A 150 10.72 17.97 6.67
C LYS A 150 11.71 17.22 5.79
N GLY A 151 11.41 17.02 4.50
CA GLY A 151 12.24 16.26 3.59
C GLY A 151 12.40 14.78 3.97
N GLN A 152 11.39 14.18 4.65
CA GLN A 152 11.49 12.81 5.15
C GLN A 152 10.16 12.07 5.09
N PHE A 153 10.21 10.73 5.09
CA PHE A 153 9.04 9.90 5.20
C PHE A 153 8.43 9.96 6.60
N ARG A 154 7.10 9.97 6.67
CA ARG A 154 6.37 9.93 7.95
C ARG A 154 6.35 8.50 8.49
N THR A 155 7.14 8.26 9.51
CA THR A 155 7.27 6.95 10.16
C THR A 155 6.98 7.07 11.66
N THR A 156 6.67 5.94 12.29
CA THR A 156 6.55 5.84 13.75
C THR A 156 7.82 5.22 14.32
N GLU A 157 8.09 5.43 15.60
CA GLU A 157 9.22 4.79 16.30
C GLU A 157 9.16 3.27 16.21
N ALA A 158 7.97 2.69 16.39
CA ALA A 158 7.75 1.26 16.26
C ALA A 158 8.08 0.73 14.86
N PHE A 159 7.73 1.49 13.80
CA PHE A 159 8.12 1.18 12.44
C PHE A 159 9.64 1.22 12.28
N ASN A 160 10.27 2.31 12.72
CA ASN A 160 11.72 2.50 12.58
C ASN A 160 12.52 1.39 13.27
N LEU A 161 12.07 0.97 14.47
CA LEU A 161 12.67 -0.15 15.18
C LEU A 161 12.55 -1.46 14.39
N LYS A 162 11.34 -1.80 13.91
CA LYS A 162 11.10 -3.00 13.10
C LYS A 162 11.91 -2.98 11.81
N TRP A 163 11.95 -1.84 11.13
CA TRP A 163 12.69 -1.66 9.88
C TRP A 163 14.20 -1.85 10.06
N LYS A 164 14.75 -1.35 11.17
CA LYS A 164 16.15 -1.57 11.57
C LYS A 164 16.44 -3.05 11.83
N LEU A 165 15.53 -3.73 12.55
CA LEU A 165 15.69 -5.16 12.87
C LEU A 165 15.61 -6.03 11.60
N LEU A 166 14.73 -5.70 10.66
CA LEU A 166 14.65 -6.37 9.36
C LEU A 166 15.94 -6.23 8.56
N LYS A 167 16.49 -5.02 8.45
CA LYS A 167 17.78 -4.79 7.78
C LYS A 167 18.91 -5.59 8.40
N LYS A 168 18.89 -5.78 9.72
CA LYS A 168 19.86 -6.62 10.42
C LYS A 168 19.67 -8.11 10.12
N ARG A 169 18.41 -8.57 10.02
CA ARG A 169 18.09 -9.98 9.78
C ARG A 169 18.28 -10.39 8.32
N TYR A 170 18.03 -9.49 7.38
CA TYR A 170 18.11 -9.71 5.94
C TYR A 170 19.14 -8.77 5.29
N PRO A 171 20.44 -8.92 5.59
CA PRO A 171 21.49 -7.99 5.14
C PRO A 171 21.66 -7.97 3.61
N ASN A 172 21.22 -9.03 2.92
CA ASN A 172 21.29 -9.15 1.46
C ASN A 172 20.05 -8.60 0.74
N TYR A 173 19.06 -8.05 1.47
CA TYR A 173 17.88 -7.43 0.88
C TYR A 173 18.04 -5.92 0.86
N THR A 174 17.52 -5.28 -0.18
CA THR A 174 17.44 -3.83 -0.28
C THR A 174 16.08 -3.35 0.22
N PHE A 175 16.08 -2.48 1.23
CA PHE A 175 14.88 -1.96 1.89
C PHE A 175 14.63 -0.52 1.47
N LEU A 176 13.47 -0.24 0.84
CA LEU A 176 13.08 1.06 0.30
C LEU A 176 11.81 1.59 0.95
N LEU A 177 11.77 2.89 1.20
CA LEU A 177 10.55 3.65 1.46
C LEU A 177 10.16 4.41 0.19
N VAL A 178 8.89 4.37 -0.18
CA VAL A 178 8.38 4.96 -1.42
C VAL A 178 7.10 5.77 -1.16
#